data_0515a9b6e3d5829d88edb214c8cd33e7
#
_entry.id   0515a9b6e3d5829d88edb214c8cd33e7
#
_cell.length_a   1.000
_cell.length_b   1.000
_cell.length_c   1.000
_cell.angle_alpha   90.00
_cell.angle_beta   90.00
_cell.angle_gamma   90.00
#
_symmetry.space_group_name_H-M   'P 1'
#
loop_
_entity.id
_entity.type
_entity.pdbx_description
1 polymer ?
#
loop_
_entity_poly.entity_id
_entity_poly.type
_entity_poly.pdbx_seq_one_letter_code
_entity_poly.pdbx_strand_id
1 'polypeptide(L)'
;MNLTTLTAKDGFQLTAYVVKPRGIPRGAIVVVQEIFGVNSHIQSICDRLAENGYVAIAPAMFDRIHPSFESGYTPEEVTQAKALMQSFNIETALLDLEAARGQVATAGNVGIVGFCLGG
;
A
#
# COMPACT_ATOMS: atom_id res chain seq x y z
N MET A 1 -4.33 -9.94 -12.51
CA MET A 1 -3.79 -9.69 -11.18
C MET A 1 -3.66 -8.22 -10.93
N ASN A 2 -3.89 -7.79 -9.70
CA ASN A 2 -3.94 -6.37 -9.37
C ASN A 2 -2.61 -5.82 -8.83
N LEU A 3 -1.51 -6.48 -9.14
CA LEU A 3 -0.19 -6.05 -8.70
C LEU A 3 0.51 -5.22 -9.77
N THR A 4 1.21 -4.20 -9.34
CA THR A 4 2.05 -3.38 -10.21
C THR A 4 3.38 -3.11 -9.52
N THR A 5 4.37 -2.67 -10.30
CA THR A 5 5.67 -2.26 -9.76
C THR A 5 5.74 -0.73 -9.75
N LEU A 6 6.16 -0.18 -8.62
CA LEU A 6 6.42 1.25 -8.49
C LEU A 6 7.93 1.46 -8.39
N THR A 7 8.40 2.60 -8.91
CA THR A 7 9.79 3.01 -8.75
C THR A 7 9.83 4.30 -7.93
N ALA A 8 10.44 4.23 -6.76
CA ALA A 8 10.61 5.38 -5.90
C ALA A 8 11.72 6.30 -6.45
N LYS A 9 11.77 7.51 -5.94
CA LYS A 9 12.70 8.54 -6.42
C LYS A 9 14.18 8.14 -6.27
N ASP A 10 14.47 7.31 -5.28
CA ASP A 10 15.83 6.78 -5.06
C ASP A 10 16.16 5.56 -5.93
N GLY A 11 15.25 5.17 -6.82
CA GLY A 11 15.43 4.03 -7.72
C GLY A 11 14.95 2.69 -7.19
N PHE A 12 14.53 2.62 -5.93
CA PHE A 12 14.02 1.37 -5.37
C PHE A 12 12.71 0.98 -6.03
N GLN A 13 12.57 -0.30 -6.36
CA GLN A 13 11.34 -0.85 -6.92
C GLN A 13 10.58 -1.63 -5.87
N LEU A 14 9.30 -1.33 -5.71
CA LEU A 14 8.41 -2.02 -4.79
C LEU A 14 7.14 -2.42 -5.51
N THR A 15 6.40 -3.34 -4.91
CA THR A 15 5.10 -3.75 -5.45
C THR A 15 3.98 -2.94 -4.81
N ALA A 16 2.85 -2.88 -5.51
CA ALA A 16 1.63 -2.28 -4.99
C ALA A 16 0.42 -3.05 -5.50
N TYR A 17 -0.61 -3.11 -4.66
CA TYR A 17 -1.90 -3.66 -5.04
C TYR A 17 -2.76 -2.51 -5.55
N VAL A 18 -3.25 -2.61 -6.79
CA VAL A 18 -4.03 -1.53 -7.43
C VAL A 18 -5.36 -2.10 -7.90
N VAL A 19 -6.45 -1.42 -7.54
CA VAL A 19 -7.79 -1.77 -8.03
C VAL A 19 -8.41 -0.53 -8.64
N LYS A 20 -8.93 -0.70 -9.85
CA LYS A 20 -9.61 0.39 -10.57
C LYS A 20 -11.12 0.18 -10.52
N PRO A 21 -11.91 1.27 -10.39
CA PRO A 21 -13.36 1.15 -10.44
C PRO A 21 -13.85 0.89 -11.87
N ARG A 22 -15.09 0.50 -11.99
CA ARG A 22 -15.78 0.48 -13.29
C ARG A 22 -16.11 1.91 -13.67
N GLY A 23 -15.85 2.28 -14.92
CA GLY A 23 -16.16 3.62 -15.41
C GLY A 23 -15.14 4.67 -14.97
N ILE A 24 -15.59 5.92 -14.95
CA ILE A 24 -14.72 7.07 -14.67
C ILE A 24 -14.47 7.17 -13.16
N PRO A 25 -13.19 7.20 -12.71
CA PRO A 25 -12.89 7.32 -11.30
C PRO A 25 -13.36 8.65 -10.69
N ARG A 26 -13.80 8.61 -9.45
CA ARG A 26 -14.12 9.79 -8.65
C ARG A 26 -12.87 10.45 -8.06
N GLY A 27 -11.75 9.77 -8.12
CA GLY A 27 -10.48 10.15 -7.56
C GLY A 27 -9.67 8.90 -7.22
N ALA A 28 -8.64 9.05 -6.43
CA ALA A 28 -7.80 7.92 -6.02
C ALA A 28 -7.53 7.97 -4.53
N ILE A 29 -7.26 6.81 -3.93
CA ILE A 29 -6.93 6.70 -2.52
C ILE A 29 -5.71 5.79 -2.37
N VAL A 30 -4.68 6.32 -1.70
CA VAL A 30 -3.53 5.53 -1.28
C VAL A 30 -3.87 4.90 0.07
N VAL A 31 -3.80 3.58 0.13
CA VAL A 31 -4.10 2.81 1.35
C VAL A 31 -2.79 2.37 1.96
N VAL A 32 -2.51 2.84 3.18
CA VAL A 32 -1.26 2.52 3.86
C VAL A 32 -1.46 1.33 4.79
N GLN A 33 -0.63 0.32 4.62
CA GLN A 33 -0.72 -0.97 5.30
C GLN A 33 -0.59 -0.88 6.83
N GLU A 34 -1.09 -1.91 7.49
CA GLU A 34 -0.71 -2.24 8.86
C GLU A 34 0.67 -2.92 8.87
N ILE A 35 1.18 -3.27 10.06
CA ILE A 35 2.47 -3.99 10.16
C ILE A 35 2.43 -5.39 9.53
N PHE A 36 1.27 -5.85 9.12
CA PHE A 36 1.05 -7.18 8.52
C PHE A 36 1.19 -7.19 7.00
N GLY A 37 1.62 -6.07 6.41
CA GLY A 37 1.81 -5.96 4.97
C GLY A 37 0.52 -5.71 4.21
N VAL A 38 0.60 -5.80 2.89
CA VAL A 38 -0.56 -5.69 2.00
C VAL A 38 -1.21 -7.06 1.93
N ASN A 39 -1.81 -7.46 3.05
CA ASN A 39 -2.45 -8.76 3.19
C ASN A 39 -3.89 -8.74 2.67
N SER A 40 -4.62 -9.84 2.82
CA SER A 40 -5.98 -9.93 2.30
C SER A 40 -6.92 -8.88 2.87
N HIS A 41 -6.71 -8.46 4.13
CA HIS A 41 -7.51 -7.40 4.75
C HIS A 41 -7.32 -6.06 4.05
N ILE A 42 -6.07 -5.65 3.83
CA ILE A 42 -5.76 -4.40 3.13
C ILE A 42 -6.25 -4.46 1.68
N GLN A 43 -6.06 -5.61 1.02
CA GLN A 43 -6.56 -5.80 -0.34
C GLN A 43 -8.09 -5.66 -0.41
N SER A 44 -8.81 -6.20 0.58
CA SER A 44 -10.26 -6.08 0.63
C SER A 44 -10.72 -4.62 0.80
N ILE A 45 -9.97 -3.82 1.54
CA ILE A 45 -10.26 -2.39 1.69
C ILE A 45 -10.12 -1.70 0.33
N CYS A 46 -9.05 -2.00 -0.42
CA CYS A 46 -8.86 -1.47 -1.77
C CYS A 46 -10.02 -1.86 -2.69
N ASP A 47 -10.44 -3.12 -2.64
CA ASP A 47 -11.54 -3.61 -3.46
C ASP A 47 -12.84 -2.86 -3.16
N ARG A 48 -13.11 -2.59 -1.88
CA ARG A 48 -14.32 -1.85 -1.46
C ARG A 48 -14.27 -0.39 -1.89
N LEU A 49 -13.10 0.23 -1.85
CA LEU A 49 -12.95 1.60 -2.34
C LEU A 49 -13.19 1.67 -3.85
N ALA A 50 -12.72 0.68 -4.61
CA ALA A 50 -12.98 0.61 -6.03
C ALA A 50 -14.47 0.42 -6.32
N GLU A 51 -15.18 -0.37 -5.53
CA GLU A 51 -16.63 -0.53 -5.65
C GLU A 51 -17.36 0.81 -5.44
N ASN A 52 -16.76 1.72 -4.69
CA ASN A 52 -17.31 3.05 -4.44
C ASN A 52 -16.80 4.11 -5.41
N GLY A 53 -16.10 3.72 -6.47
CA GLY A 53 -15.72 4.60 -7.56
C GLY A 53 -14.31 5.20 -7.49
N TYR A 54 -13.46 4.72 -6.60
CA TYR A 54 -12.10 5.23 -6.47
C TYR A 54 -11.07 4.25 -7.01
N VAL A 55 -9.99 4.77 -7.60
CA VAL A 55 -8.80 3.96 -7.81
C VAL A 55 -8.12 3.80 -6.45
N ALA A 56 -7.89 2.56 -6.01
CA ALA A 56 -7.22 2.31 -4.75
C ALA A 56 -5.84 1.71 -5.02
N ILE A 57 -4.82 2.18 -4.31
CA ILE A 57 -3.47 1.67 -4.42
C ILE A 57 -2.87 1.47 -3.03
N ALA A 58 -2.36 0.27 -2.78
CA ALA A 58 -1.71 -0.08 -1.52
C ALA A 58 -0.26 -0.46 -1.80
N PRO A 59 0.70 0.46 -1.56
CA PRO A 59 2.11 0.12 -1.75
C PRO A 59 2.59 -0.81 -0.65
N ALA A 60 3.45 -1.77 -1.02
CA ALA A 60 4.04 -2.72 -0.10
C ALA A 60 5.19 -2.06 0.66
N MET A 61 4.88 -1.40 1.77
CA MET A 61 5.78 -0.53 2.51
C MET A 61 6.95 -1.28 3.16
N PHE A 62 6.85 -2.62 3.30
CA PHE A 62 7.94 -3.43 3.86
C PHE A 62 8.83 -4.08 2.78
N ASP A 63 8.58 -3.81 1.48
CA ASP A 63 9.37 -4.42 0.41
C ASP A 63 10.88 -4.11 0.53
N ARG A 64 11.23 -2.97 1.10
CA ARG A 64 12.65 -2.61 1.31
C ARG A 64 13.35 -3.51 2.32
N ILE A 65 12.59 -4.17 3.18
CA ILE A 65 13.10 -5.03 4.25
C ILE A 65 12.83 -6.49 3.92
N HIS A 66 11.63 -6.81 3.52
CA HIS A 66 11.17 -8.17 3.22
C HIS A 66 10.20 -8.12 2.04
N PRO A 67 10.68 -8.34 0.81
CA PRO A 67 9.81 -8.25 -0.37
C PRO A 67 8.59 -9.16 -0.27
N SER A 68 7.44 -8.60 -0.66
CA SER A 68 6.15 -9.31 -0.71
C SER A 68 5.68 -9.84 0.65
N PHE A 69 6.07 -9.18 1.74
CA PHE A 69 5.66 -9.60 3.08
C PHE A 69 4.15 -9.46 3.25
N GLU A 70 3.51 -10.55 3.63
CA GLU A 70 2.10 -10.61 4.01
C GLU A 70 1.99 -11.54 5.21
N SER A 71 1.22 -11.15 6.21
CA SER A 71 1.01 -12.04 7.33
C SER A 71 -0.42 -11.95 7.88
N GLY A 72 -0.79 -12.95 8.65
CA GLY A 72 -2.01 -12.94 9.46
C GLY A 72 -1.71 -12.38 10.85
N TYR A 73 -2.49 -12.86 11.83
CA TYR A 73 -2.52 -12.25 13.15
C TYR A 73 -2.19 -13.24 14.27
N THR A 74 -1.53 -14.37 13.97
CA THR A 74 -1.09 -15.30 15.02
C THR A 74 0.01 -14.64 15.86
N PRO A 75 0.24 -15.11 17.11
CA PRO A 75 1.29 -14.53 17.95
C PRO A 75 2.67 -14.52 17.30
N GLU A 76 3.04 -15.58 16.57
CA GLU A 76 4.31 -15.65 15.85
C GLU A 76 4.36 -14.63 14.71
N GLU A 77 3.26 -14.49 13.98
CA GLU A 77 3.18 -13.53 12.88
C GLU A 77 3.25 -12.10 13.38
N VAL A 78 2.59 -11.80 14.50
CA VAL A 78 2.66 -10.48 15.13
C VAL A 78 4.10 -10.17 15.55
N THR A 79 4.79 -11.14 16.14
CA THR A 79 6.20 -10.97 16.55
C THR A 79 7.08 -10.66 15.35
N GLN A 80 6.92 -11.39 14.25
CA GLN A 80 7.68 -11.16 13.02
C GLN A 80 7.39 -9.77 12.44
N ALA A 81 6.14 -9.38 12.40
CA ALA A 81 5.73 -8.07 11.87
C ALA A 81 6.33 -6.93 12.70
N LYS A 82 6.32 -7.05 14.02
CA LYS A 82 6.95 -6.06 14.91
C LYS A 82 8.46 -5.98 14.69
N ALA A 83 9.12 -7.11 14.43
CA ALA A 83 10.55 -7.12 14.14
C ALA A 83 10.86 -6.36 12.85
N LEU A 84 10.05 -6.54 11.81
CA LEU A 84 10.20 -5.78 10.57
C LEU A 84 9.99 -4.29 10.80
N MET A 85 9.03 -3.92 11.63
CA MET A 85 8.75 -2.52 11.96
C MET A 85 9.97 -1.82 12.56
N GLN A 86 10.81 -2.52 13.31
CA GLN A 86 12.01 -1.94 13.90
C GLN A 86 13.04 -1.50 12.84
N SER A 87 13.01 -2.10 11.67
CA SER A 87 13.90 -1.73 10.55
C SER A 87 13.23 -0.74 9.58
N PHE A 88 12.02 -0.29 9.89
CA PHE A 88 11.27 0.60 9.03
C PHE A 88 11.86 2.01 9.06
N ASN A 89 12.07 2.59 7.87
CA ASN A 89 12.63 3.94 7.72
C ASN A 89 11.56 4.86 7.15
N ILE A 90 11.15 5.85 7.94
CA ILE A 90 10.07 6.77 7.55
C ILE A 90 10.46 7.63 6.33
N GLU A 91 11.72 7.99 6.19
CA GLU A 91 12.16 8.83 5.07
C GLU A 91 12.02 8.11 3.74
N THR A 92 12.44 6.85 3.66
CA THR A 92 12.27 6.06 2.43
C THR A 92 10.81 5.66 2.24
N ALA A 93 10.06 5.48 3.32
CA ALA A 93 8.63 5.21 3.23
C ALA A 93 7.88 6.35 2.53
N LEU A 94 8.26 7.60 2.79
CA LEU A 94 7.66 8.76 2.13
C LEU A 94 7.94 8.74 0.63
N LEU A 95 9.10 8.27 0.21
CA LEU A 95 9.41 8.10 -1.22
C LEU A 95 8.49 7.07 -1.86
N ASP A 96 8.20 5.98 -1.15
CA ASP A 96 7.33 4.92 -1.64
C ASP A 96 5.87 5.42 -1.74
N LEU A 97 5.42 6.18 -0.74
CA LEU A 97 4.08 6.78 -0.77
C LEU A 97 3.93 7.78 -1.92
N GLU A 98 4.95 8.57 -2.18
CA GLU A 98 4.94 9.52 -3.30
C GLU A 98 4.90 8.79 -4.64
N ALA A 99 5.62 7.66 -4.78
CA ALA A 99 5.55 6.85 -5.98
C ALA A 99 4.13 6.30 -6.18
N ALA A 100 3.46 5.87 -5.12
CA ALA A 100 2.08 5.41 -5.20
C ALA A 100 1.13 6.53 -5.60
N ARG A 101 1.28 7.70 -4.99
CA ARG A 101 0.46 8.88 -5.32
C ARG A 101 0.60 9.23 -6.81
N GLY A 102 1.84 9.30 -7.30
CA GLY A 102 2.11 9.63 -8.70
C GLY A 102 1.50 8.63 -9.67
N GLN A 103 1.49 7.35 -9.32
CA GLN A 103 0.94 6.28 -10.16
C GLN A 103 -0.56 6.48 -10.42
N VAL A 104 -1.30 7.04 -9.47
CA VAL A 104 -2.76 7.17 -9.56
C VAL A 104 -3.22 8.62 -9.74
N ALA A 105 -2.30 9.55 -9.91
CA ALA A 105 -2.61 10.98 -9.97
C ALA A 105 -3.53 11.35 -11.15
N THR A 106 -3.53 10.57 -12.22
CA THR A 106 -4.39 10.83 -13.39
C THR A 106 -5.87 10.55 -13.11
N ALA A 107 -6.19 9.85 -12.02
CA ALA A 107 -7.58 9.58 -11.65
C ALA A 107 -8.30 10.79 -11.05
N GLY A 108 -7.57 11.87 -10.74
CA GLY A 108 -8.11 13.08 -10.13
C GLY A 108 -7.44 13.38 -8.80
N ASN A 109 -8.19 13.91 -7.84
CA ASN A 109 -7.66 14.18 -6.50
C ASN A 109 -7.26 12.86 -5.82
N VAL A 110 -6.17 12.89 -5.07
CA VAL A 110 -5.65 11.72 -4.37
C VAL A 110 -5.74 11.94 -2.87
N GLY A 111 -6.46 11.06 -2.20
CA GLY A 111 -6.50 11.00 -0.74
C GLY A 111 -5.63 9.87 -0.22
N ILE A 112 -5.43 9.85 1.09
CA ILE A 112 -4.66 8.82 1.75
C ILE A 112 -5.42 8.36 2.99
N VAL A 113 -5.40 7.05 3.24
CA VAL A 113 -5.95 6.47 4.46
C VAL A 113 -4.95 5.46 5.01
N GLY A 114 -4.76 5.49 6.32
CA GLY A 114 -3.82 4.58 6.97
C GLY A 114 -4.46 3.87 8.15
N PHE A 115 -3.93 2.70 8.46
CA PHE A 115 -4.40 1.85 9.55
C PHE A 115 -3.21 1.45 10.41
N CYS A 116 -3.34 1.54 11.75
CA CYS A 116 -2.27 1.17 12.68
C CYS A 116 -0.98 1.95 12.36
N LEU A 117 0.03 1.28 11.78
CA LEU A 117 1.28 1.91 11.36
C LEU A 117 1.04 3.11 10.42
N GLY A 118 0.09 2.95 9.49
CA GLY A 118 -0.23 3.99 8.50
C GLY A 118 -1.08 5.12 9.05
N GLY A 119 -1.67 4.89 10.20
CA GLY A 119 -2.57 5.85 10.83
C GLY A 119 -1.90 7.03 11.53
#